data_2ec5c661dba50a3af37291ddb08e9230
#
_entry.id   2ec5c661dba50a3af37291ddb08e9230
#
_cell.length_a   1.000
_cell.length_b   1.000
_cell.length_c   1.000
_cell.angle_alpha   90.00
_cell.angle_beta   90.00
_cell.angle_gamma   90.00
#
_symmetry.space_group_name_H-M   'P 1'
#
loop_
_entity.id
_entity.type
_entity.pdbx_description
1 polymer ?
#
loop_
_entity_poly.entity_id
_entity_poly.type
_entity_poly.pdbx_seq_one_letter_code
_entity_poly.pdbx_strand_id
1 'polypeptide(L)'
;MKRVTFWATGVLCAGHAISVAAVDFAREILPILSNKCFVCHGPDGEKKDVLRLDSFKEATRDLDGYKAIDPASPEKSELLVRLHDKEDPMPPKKAEKQLTAEEHELLSQWVKGGGQYAKHWAFVPPKKEKISAKGNPIDGFIGAKLKASGATFAVEADKATLARRVALVLTGLPPEPELLNAFLKDKSSQSYEKLVGELLGSLRYGEHQARYWLDAVRYGDTHGLHLDNKRGIYPYRDWVIRAFNQNQPLDEFLTWQLAGDLLPNPTIAQLVATGFVRMNPTTAEGGAIPAEFQAKNNFDRVETLGTALLGMSLTCARCHTHKYDPIPQTEYYRMMAFFNSTAEPSMDGNKYEFGPTIKAPSDIAAWNTWEELNAKHVSLTEQAEANPELKEQAAM
;
A
#
# COMPACT_ATOMS: atom_id res chain seq x y z
N MET A 1 -52.67 -65.51 22.91
CA MET A 1 -51.61 -64.68 23.51
C MET A 1 -50.97 -63.83 22.41
N LYS A 2 -51.38 -62.57 22.28
CA LYS A 2 -50.83 -61.63 21.31
C LYS A 2 -49.83 -60.72 22.05
N ARG A 3 -48.53 -60.73 21.61
CA ARG A 3 -47.47 -59.86 22.14
C ARG A 3 -47.61 -58.48 21.48
N VAL A 4 -47.76 -57.45 22.26
CA VAL A 4 -47.72 -56.04 21.84
C VAL A 4 -46.27 -55.54 21.99
N THR A 5 -45.65 -55.14 20.88
CA THR A 5 -44.31 -54.57 20.85
C THR A 5 -44.44 -53.01 20.90
N PHE A 6 -43.93 -52.38 21.95
CA PHE A 6 -43.84 -50.94 22.07
C PHE A 6 -42.59 -50.45 21.32
N TRP A 7 -42.75 -49.55 20.34
CA TRP A 7 -41.68 -48.80 19.73
C TRP A 7 -41.54 -47.47 20.51
N ALA A 8 -40.38 -47.29 21.13
CA ALA A 8 -40.02 -46.01 21.71
C ALA A 8 -39.32 -45.15 20.62
N THR A 9 -40.01 -44.11 20.16
CA THR A 9 -39.43 -43.07 19.27
C THR A 9 -38.63 -42.09 20.12
N GLY A 10 -37.30 -42.25 20.08
CA GLY A 10 -36.39 -41.27 20.64
C GLY A 10 -36.32 -40.04 19.74
N VAL A 11 -36.79 -38.91 20.21
CA VAL A 11 -36.61 -37.60 19.58
C VAL A 11 -35.15 -37.15 19.86
N LEU A 12 -34.28 -37.26 18.85
CA LEU A 12 -32.98 -36.61 18.89
C LEU A 12 -33.19 -35.09 18.69
N CYS A 13 -33.11 -34.32 19.76
CA CYS A 13 -32.93 -32.88 19.70
C CYS A 13 -31.51 -32.62 19.16
N ALA A 14 -31.36 -32.37 17.86
CA ALA A 14 -30.17 -31.81 17.30
C ALA A 14 -30.02 -30.36 17.79
N GLY A 15 -29.22 -30.17 18.83
CA GLY A 15 -28.79 -28.85 19.26
C GLY A 15 -28.01 -28.18 18.15
N HIS A 16 -28.60 -27.24 17.45
CA HIS A 16 -27.86 -26.32 16.58
C HIS A 16 -26.99 -25.45 17.48
N ALA A 17 -25.71 -25.78 17.61
CA ALA A 17 -24.73 -24.84 18.13
C ALA A 17 -24.69 -23.66 17.15
N ILE A 18 -25.30 -22.55 17.55
CA ILE A 18 -25.10 -21.26 16.88
C ILE A 18 -23.64 -20.94 17.09
N SER A 19 -22.83 -21.13 16.04
CA SER A 19 -21.46 -20.63 15.99
C SER A 19 -21.56 -19.11 15.97
N VAL A 20 -21.43 -18.49 17.13
CA VAL A 20 -21.19 -17.05 17.21
C VAL A 20 -19.87 -16.83 16.48
N ALA A 21 -19.90 -16.11 15.37
CA ALA A 21 -18.69 -15.73 14.67
C ALA A 21 -17.75 -15.04 15.66
N ALA A 22 -16.50 -15.50 15.73
CA ALA A 22 -15.51 -14.90 16.61
C ALA A 22 -15.35 -13.43 16.23
N VAL A 23 -15.41 -12.53 17.22
CA VAL A 23 -15.26 -11.08 17.05
C VAL A 23 -13.90 -10.80 16.39
N ASP A 24 -13.90 -10.07 15.29
CA ASP A 24 -12.66 -9.68 14.57
C ASP A 24 -11.99 -8.51 15.27
N PHE A 25 -10.92 -8.81 16.01
CA PHE A 25 -10.19 -7.79 16.76
C PHE A 25 -9.77 -6.61 15.88
N ALA A 26 -9.19 -6.88 14.71
CA ALA A 26 -8.60 -5.83 13.88
C ALA A 26 -9.66 -4.91 13.22
N ARG A 27 -10.84 -5.45 12.91
CA ARG A 27 -11.92 -4.71 12.24
C ARG A 27 -12.99 -4.16 13.18
N GLU A 28 -13.24 -4.84 14.30
CA GLU A 28 -14.37 -4.52 15.18
C GLU A 28 -13.91 -3.93 16.52
N ILE A 29 -12.85 -4.47 17.13
CA ILE A 29 -12.40 -4.07 18.48
C ILE A 29 -11.36 -2.94 18.44
N LEU A 30 -10.33 -3.06 17.62
CA LEU A 30 -9.25 -2.08 17.56
C LEU A 30 -9.75 -0.66 17.23
N PRO A 31 -10.70 -0.45 16.31
CA PRO A 31 -11.30 0.86 16.09
C PRO A 31 -11.98 1.46 17.33
N ILE A 32 -12.64 0.63 18.14
CA ILE A 32 -13.30 1.08 19.38
C ILE A 32 -12.23 1.49 20.40
N LEU A 33 -11.25 0.60 20.66
CA LEU A 33 -10.16 0.88 21.60
C LEU A 33 -9.39 2.15 21.22
N SER A 34 -9.00 2.27 19.94
CA SER A 34 -8.22 3.40 19.46
C SER A 34 -9.00 4.72 19.53
N ASN A 35 -10.30 4.70 19.28
CA ASN A 35 -11.11 5.90 19.28
C ASN A 35 -11.54 6.38 20.67
N LYS A 36 -11.69 5.47 21.63
CA LYS A 36 -12.37 5.76 22.92
C LYS A 36 -11.51 5.44 24.16
N CYS A 37 -10.52 4.57 24.04
CA CYS A 37 -9.70 4.12 25.16
C CYS A 37 -8.23 4.60 25.08
N PHE A 38 -7.63 4.64 23.87
CA PHE A 38 -6.20 4.93 23.73
C PHE A 38 -5.83 6.37 24.05
N VAL A 39 -6.77 7.29 24.09
CA VAL A 39 -6.50 8.67 24.56
C VAL A 39 -5.94 8.66 25.99
N CYS A 40 -6.39 7.71 26.82
CA CYS A 40 -5.84 7.51 28.18
C CYS A 40 -4.97 6.25 28.27
N HIS A 41 -5.37 5.16 27.68
CA HIS A 41 -4.79 3.82 27.83
C HIS A 41 -4.04 3.30 26.60
N GLY A 42 -3.65 4.20 25.70
CA GLY A 42 -2.80 3.91 24.53
C GLY A 42 -1.31 4.08 24.84
N PRO A 43 -0.45 3.89 23.82
CA PRO A 43 1.02 4.00 23.98
C PRO A 43 1.47 5.40 24.40
N ASP A 44 0.74 6.44 23.98
CA ASP A 44 1.01 7.85 24.32
C ASP A 44 -0.07 8.44 25.24
N GLY A 45 -0.93 7.59 25.80
CA GLY A 45 -2.06 8.01 26.63
C GLY A 45 -1.66 8.54 28.01
N GLU A 46 -2.52 9.36 28.61
CA GLU A 46 -2.28 9.97 29.93
C GLU A 46 -2.08 8.96 31.05
N LYS A 47 -2.68 7.77 30.93
CA LYS A 47 -2.61 6.67 31.90
C LYS A 47 -1.75 5.49 31.46
N LYS A 48 -0.86 5.69 30.48
CA LYS A 48 -0.01 4.63 29.90
C LYS A 48 0.87 3.92 30.93
N ASP A 49 1.31 4.62 31.96
CA ASP A 49 2.17 4.06 33.00
C ASP A 49 1.39 3.21 34.01
N VAL A 50 0.07 3.42 34.10
CA VAL A 50 -0.82 2.67 34.98
C VAL A 50 -1.40 1.44 34.26
N LEU A 51 -2.06 1.64 33.14
CA LEU A 51 -2.74 0.60 32.36
C LEU A 51 -2.73 0.92 30.89
N ARG A 52 -2.36 -0.06 30.04
CA ARG A 52 -2.39 0.03 28.58
C ARG A 52 -3.27 -1.03 27.95
N LEU A 53 -3.95 -0.66 26.86
CA LEU A 53 -4.85 -1.53 26.10
C LEU A 53 -4.42 -1.67 24.63
N ASP A 54 -3.24 -1.19 24.26
CA ASP A 54 -2.75 -1.20 22.89
C ASP A 54 -2.06 -2.50 22.48
N SER A 55 -1.76 -3.37 23.42
CA SER A 55 -1.18 -4.68 23.15
C SER A 55 -1.64 -5.75 24.13
N PHE A 56 -1.67 -7.00 23.67
CA PHE A 56 -2.02 -8.14 24.52
C PHE A 56 -1.13 -8.23 25.76
N LYS A 57 0.18 -8.03 25.59
CA LYS A 57 1.17 -8.08 26.68
C LYS A 57 0.83 -7.07 27.79
N GLU A 58 0.53 -5.83 27.42
CA GLU A 58 0.25 -4.77 28.38
C GLU A 58 -1.15 -4.92 29.01
N ALA A 59 -2.15 -5.30 28.21
CA ALA A 59 -3.51 -5.50 28.69
C ALA A 59 -3.67 -6.70 29.63
N THR A 60 -2.79 -7.71 29.51
CA THR A 60 -2.80 -8.90 30.37
C THR A 60 -1.76 -8.87 31.50
N ARG A 61 -1.01 -7.75 31.60
CA ARG A 61 -0.03 -7.54 32.67
C ARG A 61 -0.74 -7.51 34.03
N ASP A 62 -0.10 -8.12 35.04
CA ASP A 62 -0.56 -8.03 36.42
C ASP A 62 -0.35 -6.61 36.95
N LEU A 63 -1.35 -6.03 37.55
CA LEU A 63 -1.40 -4.68 38.09
C LEU A 63 -1.71 -4.75 39.58
N ASP A 64 -0.83 -5.37 40.36
CA ASP A 64 -0.98 -5.56 41.80
C ASP A 64 -2.26 -6.34 42.18
N GLY A 65 -2.46 -7.46 41.49
CA GLY A 65 -3.55 -8.41 41.78
C GLY A 65 -4.78 -8.30 40.86
N TYR A 66 -4.78 -7.43 39.88
CA TYR A 66 -5.77 -7.38 38.80
C TYR A 66 -5.14 -7.23 37.42
N LYS A 67 -5.93 -7.51 36.37
CA LYS A 67 -5.52 -7.35 34.98
C LYS A 67 -6.59 -6.60 34.21
N ALA A 68 -6.17 -5.76 33.24
CA ALA A 68 -7.14 -5.14 32.36
C ALA A 68 -7.93 -6.18 31.58
N ILE A 69 -7.26 -7.22 31.10
CA ILE A 69 -7.87 -8.42 30.50
C ILE A 69 -7.24 -9.65 31.17
N ASP A 70 -8.05 -10.51 31.75
CA ASP A 70 -7.63 -11.80 32.26
C ASP A 70 -8.13 -12.94 31.35
N PRO A 71 -7.32 -13.50 30.46
CA PRO A 71 -7.76 -14.58 29.57
C PRO A 71 -8.11 -15.88 30.30
N ALA A 72 -7.58 -16.10 31.52
CA ALA A 72 -7.84 -17.29 32.32
C ALA A 72 -9.16 -17.17 33.10
N SER A 73 -9.58 -15.96 33.44
CA SER A 73 -10.80 -15.65 34.15
C SER A 73 -11.43 -14.38 33.55
N PRO A 74 -12.02 -14.45 32.35
CA PRO A 74 -12.48 -13.27 31.62
C PRO A 74 -13.45 -12.37 32.41
N GLU A 75 -14.27 -12.96 33.27
CA GLU A 75 -15.22 -12.26 34.15
C GLU A 75 -14.54 -11.39 35.22
N LYS A 76 -13.25 -11.63 35.50
CA LYS A 76 -12.42 -10.83 36.43
C LYS A 76 -11.64 -9.74 35.73
N SER A 77 -11.74 -9.65 34.41
CA SER A 77 -11.11 -8.60 33.66
C SER A 77 -11.60 -7.23 34.10
N GLU A 78 -10.68 -6.34 34.52
CA GLU A 78 -11.05 -5.00 34.99
C GLU A 78 -11.76 -4.20 33.89
N LEU A 79 -11.39 -4.38 32.62
CA LEU A 79 -12.11 -3.77 31.50
C LEU A 79 -13.60 -4.19 31.50
N LEU A 80 -13.89 -5.48 31.68
CA LEU A 80 -15.28 -5.96 31.70
C LEU A 80 -16.04 -5.45 32.91
N VAL A 81 -15.41 -5.44 34.09
CA VAL A 81 -15.97 -4.88 35.31
C VAL A 81 -16.34 -3.42 35.12
N ARG A 82 -15.41 -2.63 34.60
CA ARG A 82 -15.59 -1.18 34.39
C ARG A 82 -16.56 -0.83 33.28
N LEU A 83 -16.70 -1.68 32.26
CA LEU A 83 -17.76 -1.52 31.26
C LEU A 83 -19.17 -1.59 31.86
N HIS A 84 -19.36 -2.40 32.91
CA HIS A 84 -20.68 -2.59 33.54
C HIS A 84 -20.87 -1.80 34.83
N ASP A 85 -19.85 -1.10 35.32
CA ASP A 85 -19.92 -0.29 36.53
C ASP A 85 -20.80 0.96 36.29
N LYS A 86 -21.76 1.21 37.20
CA LYS A 86 -22.65 2.37 37.10
C LYS A 86 -22.09 3.62 37.79
N GLU A 87 -21.22 3.42 38.76
CA GLU A 87 -20.65 4.51 39.57
C GLU A 87 -19.39 5.04 38.93
N ASP A 88 -18.48 4.17 38.51
CA ASP A 88 -17.20 4.51 37.91
C ASP A 88 -16.95 3.75 36.58
N PRO A 89 -17.76 4.03 35.56
CA PRO A 89 -17.68 3.33 34.27
C PRO A 89 -16.44 3.75 33.45
N MET A 90 -16.05 2.90 32.49
CA MET A 90 -15.11 3.22 31.46
C MET A 90 -15.78 3.11 30.06
N PRO A 91 -15.68 4.16 29.23
CA PRO A 91 -15.09 5.49 29.49
C PRO A 91 -15.80 6.26 30.61
N PRO A 92 -15.06 7.17 31.31
CA PRO A 92 -15.69 7.96 32.39
C PRO A 92 -16.89 8.76 31.88
N LYS A 93 -17.91 8.99 32.74
CA LYS A 93 -19.16 9.70 32.35
C LYS A 93 -18.92 11.06 31.70
N LYS A 94 -17.82 11.76 32.04
CA LYS A 94 -17.42 13.05 31.50
C LYS A 94 -16.55 12.97 30.21
N ALA A 95 -16.20 11.75 29.77
CA ALA A 95 -15.42 11.61 28.54
C ALA A 95 -16.22 12.09 27.33
N GLU A 96 -15.56 12.79 26.42
CA GLU A 96 -16.16 13.33 25.21
C GLU A 96 -16.79 12.25 24.33
N LYS A 97 -16.17 11.06 24.29
CA LYS A 97 -16.61 9.92 23.48
C LYS A 97 -17.07 8.77 24.37
N GLN A 98 -18.35 8.49 24.30
CA GLN A 98 -19.00 7.38 25.00
C GLN A 98 -19.14 6.17 24.06
N LEU A 99 -19.25 4.96 24.64
CA LEU A 99 -19.56 3.75 23.88
C LEU A 99 -21.04 3.75 23.44
N THR A 100 -21.30 3.26 22.24
CA THR A 100 -22.65 2.86 21.84
C THR A 100 -23.00 1.51 22.48
N ALA A 101 -24.30 1.15 22.50
CA ALA A 101 -24.72 -0.16 23.01
C ALA A 101 -24.08 -1.33 22.25
N GLU A 102 -23.90 -1.19 20.94
CA GLU A 102 -23.24 -2.19 20.07
C GLU A 102 -21.76 -2.33 20.38
N GLU A 103 -21.03 -1.21 20.53
CA GLU A 103 -19.61 -1.22 20.89
C GLU A 103 -19.38 -1.83 22.29
N HIS A 104 -20.28 -1.54 23.22
CA HIS A 104 -20.27 -2.11 24.57
C HIS A 104 -20.41 -3.64 24.52
N GLU A 105 -21.36 -4.14 23.73
CA GLU A 105 -21.58 -5.57 23.55
C GLU A 105 -20.41 -6.25 22.86
N LEU A 106 -19.84 -5.64 21.79
CA LEU A 106 -18.67 -6.16 21.09
C LEU A 106 -17.45 -6.29 22.01
N LEU A 107 -17.17 -5.25 22.81
CA LEU A 107 -16.08 -5.30 23.79
C LEU A 107 -16.33 -6.38 24.85
N SER A 108 -17.58 -6.50 25.33
CA SER A 108 -17.93 -7.51 26.31
C SER A 108 -17.78 -8.94 25.79
N GLN A 109 -18.21 -9.18 24.54
CA GLN A 109 -18.04 -10.47 23.86
C GLN A 109 -16.58 -10.79 23.64
N TRP A 110 -15.78 -9.81 23.20
CA TRP A 110 -14.36 -9.97 22.96
C TRP A 110 -13.61 -10.35 24.26
N VAL A 111 -13.84 -9.62 25.35
CA VAL A 111 -13.19 -9.93 26.66
C VAL A 111 -13.63 -11.30 27.18
N LYS A 112 -14.94 -11.63 27.14
CA LYS A 112 -15.45 -12.95 27.49
C LYS A 112 -14.88 -14.08 26.65
N GLY A 113 -14.51 -13.80 25.38
CA GLY A 113 -13.82 -14.71 24.49
C GLY A 113 -12.31 -14.84 24.75
N GLY A 114 -11.80 -14.23 25.85
CA GLY A 114 -10.39 -14.27 26.25
C GLY A 114 -9.55 -13.10 25.77
N GLY A 115 -10.17 -12.04 25.21
CA GLY A 115 -9.53 -10.78 24.87
C GLY A 115 -8.34 -10.92 23.89
N GLN A 116 -8.46 -11.78 22.88
CA GLN A 116 -7.38 -12.06 21.96
C GLN A 116 -7.10 -10.89 21.03
N TYR A 117 -5.82 -10.51 20.93
CA TYR A 117 -5.33 -9.52 19.99
C TYR A 117 -4.93 -10.21 18.69
N ALA A 118 -5.16 -9.56 17.57
CA ALA A 118 -4.69 -10.00 16.25
C ALA A 118 -3.71 -8.99 15.67
N LYS A 119 -2.84 -9.47 14.78
CA LYS A 119 -2.05 -8.55 13.95
C LYS A 119 -2.98 -7.71 13.10
N HIS A 120 -2.60 -6.45 12.89
CA HIS A 120 -3.31 -5.58 11.95
C HIS A 120 -3.40 -6.28 10.59
N TRP A 121 -4.58 -6.27 9.98
CA TRP A 121 -4.90 -7.05 8.76
C TRP A 121 -3.94 -6.76 7.59
N ALA A 122 -3.46 -5.52 7.45
CA ALA A 122 -2.53 -5.13 6.39
C ALA A 122 -1.15 -5.81 6.51
N PHE A 123 -0.78 -6.31 7.70
CA PHE A 123 0.48 -7.01 7.94
C PHE A 123 0.31 -8.53 8.07
N VAL A 124 -0.87 -9.05 7.74
CA VAL A 124 -1.12 -10.49 7.66
C VAL A 124 -0.90 -10.93 6.21
N PRO A 125 0.06 -11.83 5.93
CA PRO A 125 0.26 -12.32 4.57
C PRO A 125 -1.03 -12.88 3.98
N PRO A 126 -1.38 -12.52 2.73
CA PRO A 126 -2.58 -13.01 2.10
C PRO A 126 -2.52 -14.53 1.91
N LYS A 127 -3.62 -15.21 2.18
CA LYS A 127 -3.77 -16.65 1.92
C LYS A 127 -4.57 -16.84 0.63
N LYS A 128 -4.08 -17.74 -0.22
CA LYS A 128 -4.80 -18.10 -1.44
C LYS A 128 -6.08 -18.87 -1.09
N GLU A 129 -7.21 -18.24 -1.36
CA GLU A 129 -8.51 -18.88 -1.17
C GLU A 129 -8.73 -19.98 -2.23
N LYS A 130 -9.35 -21.09 -1.78
CA LYS A 130 -9.75 -22.16 -2.69
C LYS A 130 -11.08 -21.78 -3.33
N ILE A 131 -11.09 -21.53 -4.63
CA ILE A 131 -12.31 -21.29 -5.39
C ILE A 131 -12.61 -22.51 -6.23
N SER A 132 -13.83 -22.99 -6.09
CA SER A 132 -14.39 -24.04 -6.96
C SER A 132 -15.04 -23.40 -8.19
N ALA A 133 -14.24 -22.75 -9.04
CA ALA A 133 -14.74 -22.15 -10.29
C ALA A 133 -14.04 -22.80 -11.47
N LYS A 134 -14.82 -23.15 -12.51
CA LYS A 134 -14.30 -23.47 -13.83
C LYS A 134 -14.07 -22.14 -14.56
N GLY A 135 -12.85 -21.85 -14.98
CA GLY A 135 -12.50 -20.62 -15.70
C GLY A 135 -11.73 -19.60 -14.85
N ASN A 136 -11.99 -18.31 -15.06
CA ASN A 136 -11.28 -17.23 -14.39
C ASN A 136 -11.60 -17.20 -12.88
N PRO A 137 -10.61 -17.23 -11.99
CA PRO A 137 -10.83 -17.14 -10.54
C PRO A 137 -11.61 -15.90 -10.10
N ILE A 138 -11.43 -14.75 -10.79
CA ILE A 138 -12.17 -13.51 -10.50
C ILE A 138 -13.66 -13.71 -10.70
N ASP A 139 -14.05 -14.38 -11.78
CA ASP A 139 -15.46 -14.69 -12.04
C ASP A 139 -16.04 -15.63 -10.97
N GLY A 140 -15.21 -16.50 -10.42
CA GLY A 140 -15.61 -17.35 -9.30
C GLY A 140 -15.97 -16.57 -8.05
N PHE A 141 -15.15 -15.59 -7.67
CA PHE A 141 -15.43 -14.71 -6.51
C PHE A 141 -16.65 -13.84 -6.74
N ILE A 142 -16.72 -13.18 -7.89
CA ILE A 142 -17.83 -12.29 -8.23
C ILE A 142 -19.12 -13.07 -8.37
N GLY A 143 -19.09 -14.22 -9.08
CA GLY A 143 -20.27 -15.07 -9.29
C GLY A 143 -20.86 -15.60 -7.98
N ALA A 144 -20.02 -15.96 -7.00
CA ALA A 144 -20.49 -16.36 -5.67
C ALA A 144 -21.24 -15.23 -4.96
N LYS A 145 -20.73 -14.00 -5.01
CA LYS A 145 -21.43 -12.82 -4.43
C LYS A 145 -22.72 -12.47 -5.18
N LEU A 146 -22.70 -12.48 -6.51
CA LEU A 146 -23.89 -12.26 -7.31
C LEU A 146 -24.99 -13.26 -6.96
N LYS A 147 -24.65 -14.56 -6.91
CA LYS A 147 -25.58 -15.60 -6.53
C LYS A 147 -26.18 -15.39 -5.13
N ALA A 148 -25.37 -14.96 -4.17
CA ALA A 148 -25.85 -14.67 -2.80
C ALA A 148 -26.85 -13.50 -2.76
N SER A 149 -26.74 -12.54 -3.69
CA SER A 149 -27.65 -11.40 -3.83
C SER A 149 -28.81 -11.64 -4.80
N GLY A 150 -28.95 -12.85 -5.36
CA GLY A 150 -29.99 -13.18 -6.35
C GLY A 150 -29.74 -12.59 -7.76
N ALA A 151 -28.51 -12.11 -8.01
CA ALA A 151 -28.11 -11.54 -9.29
C ALA A 151 -27.28 -12.52 -10.14
N THR A 152 -27.12 -12.22 -11.41
CA THR A 152 -26.27 -12.95 -12.36
C THR A 152 -25.39 -11.98 -13.13
N PHE A 153 -24.36 -12.51 -13.80
CA PHE A 153 -23.57 -11.72 -14.75
C PHE A 153 -24.46 -11.15 -15.86
N ALA A 154 -24.15 -9.93 -16.28
CA ALA A 154 -24.72 -9.38 -17.51
C ALA A 154 -24.22 -10.16 -18.73
N VAL A 155 -24.92 -10.02 -19.87
CA VAL A 155 -24.48 -10.55 -21.17
C VAL A 155 -23.14 -9.90 -21.55
N GLU A 156 -22.26 -10.68 -22.17
CA GLU A 156 -21.01 -10.18 -22.70
C GLU A 156 -21.27 -9.05 -23.73
N ALA A 157 -20.45 -8.00 -23.66
CA ALA A 157 -20.54 -6.90 -24.59
C ALA A 157 -20.09 -7.33 -26.00
N ASP A 158 -20.61 -6.62 -27.03
CA ASP A 158 -20.15 -6.84 -28.40
C ASP A 158 -18.65 -6.49 -28.57
N LYS A 159 -18.04 -7.03 -29.63
CA LYS A 159 -16.61 -6.89 -29.90
C LYS A 159 -16.14 -5.43 -29.99
N ALA A 160 -16.92 -4.54 -30.58
CA ALA A 160 -16.53 -3.14 -30.72
C ALA A 160 -16.51 -2.44 -29.36
N THR A 161 -17.50 -2.72 -28.52
CA THR A 161 -17.56 -2.25 -27.12
C THR A 161 -16.41 -2.79 -26.29
N LEU A 162 -16.08 -4.10 -26.40
CA LEU A 162 -14.93 -4.71 -25.71
C LEU A 162 -13.62 -4.06 -26.13
N ALA A 163 -13.38 -3.89 -27.44
CA ALA A 163 -12.18 -3.26 -27.98
C ALA A 163 -12.01 -1.84 -27.45
N ARG A 164 -13.10 -1.05 -27.48
CA ARG A 164 -13.08 0.32 -26.95
C ARG A 164 -12.74 0.35 -25.46
N ARG A 165 -13.37 -0.50 -24.67
CA ARG A 165 -13.16 -0.54 -23.20
C ARG A 165 -11.73 -0.91 -22.86
N VAL A 166 -11.20 -2.00 -23.44
CA VAL A 166 -9.83 -2.45 -23.13
C VAL A 166 -8.78 -1.46 -23.62
N ALA A 167 -8.96 -0.84 -24.79
CA ALA A 167 -8.03 0.17 -25.28
C ALA A 167 -7.98 1.39 -24.35
N LEU A 168 -9.14 1.91 -23.92
CA LEU A 168 -9.21 3.04 -22.97
C LEU A 168 -8.59 2.71 -21.62
N VAL A 169 -8.75 1.47 -21.13
CA VAL A 169 -8.15 1.05 -19.84
C VAL A 169 -6.64 0.89 -19.96
N LEU A 170 -6.14 0.31 -21.05
CA LEU A 170 -4.71 0.03 -21.19
C LEU A 170 -3.91 1.23 -21.71
N THR A 171 -4.45 1.99 -22.67
CA THR A 171 -3.71 3.04 -23.38
C THR A 171 -4.29 4.46 -23.19
N GLY A 172 -5.45 4.58 -22.57
CA GLY A 172 -6.17 5.85 -22.44
C GLY A 172 -6.78 6.39 -23.73
N LEU A 173 -6.66 5.66 -24.83
CA LEU A 173 -7.09 6.06 -26.16
C LEU A 173 -8.06 5.03 -26.76
N PRO A 174 -8.94 5.42 -27.69
CA PRO A 174 -9.67 4.46 -28.51
C PRO A 174 -8.70 3.57 -29.31
N PRO A 175 -9.11 2.34 -29.67
CA PRO A 175 -8.26 1.50 -30.50
C PRO A 175 -8.05 2.12 -31.87
N GLU A 176 -6.83 1.98 -32.43
CA GLU A 176 -6.55 2.38 -33.80
C GLU A 176 -7.50 1.64 -34.78
N PRO A 177 -7.96 2.30 -35.88
CA PRO A 177 -8.91 1.71 -36.81
C PRO A 177 -8.49 0.37 -37.38
N GLU A 178 -7.22 0.20 -37.70
CA GLU A 178 -6.63 -1.03 -38.24
C GLU A 178 -6.71 -2.16 -37.21
N LEU A 179 -6.34 -1.90 -35.97
CA LEU A 179 -6.40 -2.86 -34.86
C LEU A 179 -7.85 -3.27 -34.57
N LEU A 180 -8.76 -2.31 -34.52
CA LEU A 180 -10.17 -2.56 -34.33
C LEU A 180 -10.72 -3.47 -35.45
N ASN A 181 -10.45 -3.13 -36.71
CA ASN A 181 -10.92 -3.89 -37.87
C ASN A 181 -10.35 -5.31 -37.87
N ALA A 182 -9.09 -5.50 -37.53
CA ALA A 182 -8.45 -6.81 -37.37
C ALA A 182 -9.19 -7.65 -36.32
N PHE A 183 -9.45 -7.07 -35.15
CA PHE A 183 -10.17 -7.74 -34.06
C PHE A 183 -11.60 -8.12 -34.44
N LEU A 184 -12.33 -7.22 -35.10
CA LEU A 184 -13.73 -7.49 -35.54
C LEU A 184 -13.80 -8.66 -36.53
N LYS A 185 -12.80 -8.80 -37.41
CA LYS A 185 -12.71 -9.86 -38.43
C LYS A 185 -12.21 -11.18 -37.89
N ASP A 186 -11.39 -11.18 -36.83
CA ASP A 186 -10.82 -12.40 -36.22
C ASP A 186 -11.92 -13.19 -35.51
N LYS A 187 -12.20 -14.40 -35.99
CA LYS A 187 -13.20 -15.32 -35.41
C LYS A 187 -12.56 -16.38 -34.48
N SER A 188 -11.25 -16.29 -34.24
CA SER A 188 -10.56 -17.23 -33.36
C SER A 188 -10.96 -16.99 -31.89
N SER A 189 -10.86 -18.05 -31.09
CA SER A 189 -11.08 -17.96 -29.62
C SER A 189 -10.06 -17.09 -28.90
N GLN A 190 -8.92 -16.83 -29.55
CA GLN A 190 -7.82 -16.02 -29.01
C GLN A 190 -7.85 -14.55 -29.50
N SER A 191 -8.91 -14.14 -30.20
CA SER A 191 -8.97 -12.81 -30.79
C SER A 191 -8.87 -11.68 -29.77
N TYR A 192 -9.44 -11.86 -28.57
CA TYR A 192 -9.38 -10.88 -27.49
C TYR A 192 -7.98 -10.80 -26.85
N GLU A 193 -7.35 -11.95 -26.59
CA GLU A 193 -5.98 -12.02 -26.06
C GLU A 193 -4.96 -11.38 -27.01
N LYS A 194 -5.12 -11.56 -28.33
CA LYS A 194 -4.29 -10.87 -29.33
C LYS A 194 -4.46 -9.36 -29.23
N LEU A 195 -5.71 -8.87 -29.19
CA LEU A 195 -5.99 -7.44 -29.02
C LEU A 195 -5.32 -6.88 -27.75
N VAL A 196 -5.46 -7.58 -26.62
CA VAL A 196 -4.82 -7.19 -25.36
C VAL A 196 -3.30 -7.18 -25.50
N GLY A 197 -2.71 -8.20 -26.14
CA GLY A 197 -1.26 -8.27 -26.39
C GLY A 197 -0.73 -7.07 -27.20
N GLU A 198 -1.41 -6.72 -28.28
CA GLU A 198 -1.05 -5.53 -29.09
C GLU A 198 -1.14 -4.22 -28.29
N LEU A 199 -2.18 -4.06 -27.48
CA LEU A 199 -2.33 -2.86 -26.64
C LEU A 199 -1.27 -2.79 -25.53
N LEU A 200 -0.92 -3.92 -24.91
CA LEU A 200 0.16 -3.99 -23.91
C LEU A 200 1.54 -3.75 -24.52
N GLY A 201 1.76 -4.14 -25.78
CA GLY A 201 2.99 -3.86 -26.54
C GLY A 201 3.10 -2.42 -27.06
N SER A 202 2.05 -1.62 -26.95
CA SER A 202 2.04 -0.23 -27.40
C SER A 202 2.79 0.68 -26.43
N LEU A 203 3.58 1.63 -26.94
CA LEU A 203 4.21 2.69 -26.13
C LEU A 203 3.19 3.51 -25.35
N ARG A 204 1.94 3.60 -25.83
CA ARG A 204 0.83 4.30 -25.17
C ARG A 204 0.44 3.63 -23.85
N TYR A 205 0.72 2.34 -23.67
CA TYR A 205 0.50 1.65 -22.39
C TYR A 205 1.31 2.30 -21.26
N GLY A 206 2.61 2.47 -21.44
CA GLY A 206 3.48 3.11 -20.44
C GLY A 206 3.10 4.56 -20.20
N GLU A 207 2.80 5.34 -21.24
CA GLU A 207 2.35 6.73 -21.13
C GLU A 207 1.06 6.83 -20.28
N HIS A 208 0.12 5.93 -20.49
CA HIS A 208 -1.15 5.92 -19.75
C HIS A 208 -1.00 5.45 -18.31
N GLN A 209 -0.26 4.36 -18.09
CA GLN A 209 -0.08 3.79 -16.74
C GLN A 209 0.83 4.66 -15.87
N ALA A 210 1.87 5.25 -16.45
CA ALA A 210 2.76 6.17 -15.74
C ALA A 210 2.02 7.34 -15.09
N ARG A 211 0.92 7.79 -15.66
CA ARG A 211 0.06 8.86 -15.14
C ARG A 211 -0.37 8.61 -13.69
N TYR A 212 -0.80 7.38 -13.37
CA TYR A 212 -1.25 7.02 -12.04
C TYR A 212 -0.10 7.02 -11.02
N TRP A 213 1.08 6.54 -11.47
CA TRP A 213 2.26 6.57 -10.62
C TRP A 213 2.76 8.00 -10.40
N LEU A 214 2.86 8.79 -11.46
CA LEU A 214 3.33 10.18 -11.40
C LEU A 214 2.43 11.05 -10.52
N ASP A 215 1.11 10.80 -10.55
CA ASP A 215 0.15 11.45 -9.65
C ASP A 215 0.37 11.04 -8.19
N ALA A 216 0.49 9.73 -7.92
CA ALA A 216 0.74 9.21 -6.58
C ALA A 216 2.05 9.74 -5.96
N VAL A 217 3.09 9.96 -6.77
CA VAL A 217 4.37 10.50 -6.32
C VAL A 217 4.45 12.03 -6.48
N ARG A 218 3.34 12.70 -6.81
CA ARG A 218 3.19 14.16 -6.97
C ARG A 218 4.18 14.80 -7.94
N TYR A 219 4.48 14.11 -9.05
CA TYR A 219 5.32 14.66 -10.11
C TYR A 219 4.81 16.00 -10.63
N GLY A 220 5.74 16.93 -10.86
CA GLY A 220 5.45 18.21 -11.51
C GLY A 220 6.68 18.71 -12.27
N ASP A 221 6.46 19.35 -13.44
CA ASP A 221 7.50 19.96 -14.25
C ASP A 221 7.98 21.32 -13.69
N THR A 222 7.40 21.75 -12.55
CA THR A 222 7.69 23.02 -11.87
C THR A 222 8.05 22.77 -10.42
N HIS A 223 8.59 23.80 -9.75
CA HIS A 223 8.97 23.71 -8.33
C HIS A 223 7.77 23.65 -7.37
N GLY A 224 6.59 24.09 -7.79
CA GLY A 224 5.35 23.99 -7.03
C GLY A 224 5.10 25.11 -6.03
N LEU A 225 6.11 25.88 -5.66
CA LEU A 225 6.00 26.97 -4.68
C LEU A 225 6.60 28.27 -5.21
N HIS A 226 6.23 29.41 -4.60
CA HIS A 226 6.70 30.76 -4.91
C HIS A 226 6.49 31.14 -6.37
N LEU A 227 7.53 31.35 -7.16
CA LEU A 227 7.45 31.70 -8.59
C LEU A 227 7.05 30.53 -9.48
N ASP A 228 7.05 29.33 -8.94
CA ASP A 228 6.66 28.09 -9.63
C ASP A 228 7.41 27.89 -10.97
N ASN A 229 8.70 28.15 -10.97
CA ASN A 229 9.55 28.01 -12.13
C ASN A 229 9.67 26.56 -12.59
N LYS A 230 9.92 26.36 -13.87
CA LYS A 230 10.22 25.03 -14.44
C LYS A 230 11.48 24.42 -13.82
N ARG A 231 11.49 23.10 -13.64
CA ARG A 231 12.62 22.31 -13.17
C ARG A 231 12.96 21.15 -14.10
N GLY A 232 14.24 20.79 -14.17
CA GLY A 232 14.78 19.76 -15.06
C GLY A 232 14.58 18.34 -14.56
N ILE A 233 13.36 17.95 -14.18
CA ILE A 233 13.06 16.63 -13.57
C ILE A 233 12.39 15.64 -14.54
N TYR A 234 12.08 16.08 -15.78
CA TYR A 234 11.39 15.26 -16.78
C TYR A 234 12.05 13.88 -17.08
N PRO A 235 13.39 13.68 -16.92
CA PRO A 235 13.95 12.35 -17.15
C PRO A 235 13.38 11.27 -16.24
N TYR A 236 12.97 11.62 -15.00
CA TYR A 236 12.28 10.69 -14.11
C TYR A 236 10.92 10.25 -14.68
N ARG A 237 10.11 11.19 -15.20
CA ARG A 237 8.84 10.86 -15.88
C ARG A 237 9.08 9.88 -17.03
N ASP A 238 10.04 10.17 -17.86
CA ASP A 238 10.34 9.36 -19.04
C ASP A 238 10.87 7.98 -18.65
N TRP A 239 11.63 7.89 -17.56
CA TRP A 239 12.03 6.62 -16.97
C TRP A 239 10.82 5.81 -16.47
N VAL A 240 9.87 6.44 -15.76
CA VAL A 240 8.65 5.76 -15.30
C VAL A 240 7.85 5.19 -16.47
N ILE A 241 7.67 5.97 -17.56
CA ILE A 241 6.98 5.51 -18.77
C ILE A 241 7.67 4.27 -19.35
N ARG A 242 8.99 4.30 -19.45
CA ARG A 242 9.79 3.18 -19.97
C ARG A 242 9.71 1.95 -19.07
N ALA A 243 9.79 2.13 -17.76
CA ALA A 243 9.67 1.04 -16.78
C ALA A 243 8.34 0.28 -16.93
N PHE A 244 7.22 1.01 -17.12
CA PHE A 244 5.93 0.37 -17.41
C PHE A 244 5.92 -0.35 -18.77
N ASN A 245 6.48 0.24 -19.84
CA ASN A 245 6.55 -0.39 -21.16
C ASN A 245 7.45 -1.63 -21.16
N GLN A 246 8.49 -1.66 -20.34
CA GLN A 246 9.42 -2.78 -20.19
C GLN A 246 8.88 -3.84 -19.18
N ASN A 247 7.73 -3.59 -18.57
CA ASN A 247 7.18 -4.42 -17.50
C ASN A 247 8.22 -4.74 -16.41
N GLN A 248 8.96 -3.68 -15.98
CA GLN A 248 10.01 -3.82 -14.97
C GLN A 248 9.45 -4.45 -13.70
N PRO A 249 10.13 -5.45 -13.09
CA PRO A 249 9.71 -6.06 -11.84
C PRO A 249 9.48 -5.01 -10.75
N LEU A 250 8.41 -5.16 -9.97
CA LEU A 250 7.98 -4.14 -9.00
C LEU A 250 9.04 -3.88 -7.92
N ASP A 251 9.72 -4.90 -7.46
CA ASP A 251 10.79 -4.83 -6.47
C ASP A 251 11.98 -4.02 -7.00
N GLU A 252 12.40 -4.22 -8.26
CA GLU A 252 13.41 -3.40 -8.91
C GLU A 252 12.94 -1.95 -9.09
N PHE A 253 11.72 -1.78 -9.61
CA PHE A 253 11.12 -0.47 -9.83
C PHE A 253 11.09 0.38 -8.55
N LEU A 254 10.75 -0.21 -7.41
CA LEU A 254 10.74 0.46 -6.11
C LEU A 254 12.17 0.68 -5.56
N THR A 255 13.03 -0.33 -5.66
CA THR A 255 14.42 -0.26 -5.18
C THR A 255 15.20 0.85 -5.89
N TRP A 256 15.06 0.97 -7.22
CA TRP A 256 15.77 2.00 -7.98
C TRP A 256 15.33 3.41 -7.61
N GLN A 257 14.06 3.59 -7.28
CA GLN A 257 13.55 4.90 -6.86
C GLN A 257 14.02 5.32 -5.46
N LEU A 258 14.19 4.37 -4.55
CA LEU A 258 14.59 4.65 -3.17
C LEU A 258 16.10 4.62 -2.95
N ALA A 259 16.82 3.79 -3.68
CA ALA A 259 18.22 3.47 -3.43
C ALA A 259 19.02 3.16 -4.72
N GLY A 260 18.57 3.66 -5.87
CA GLY A 260 19.22 3.40 -7.14
C GLY A 260 20.68 3.87 -7.19
N ASP A 261 20.99 4.98 -6.52
CA ASP A 261 22.33 5.55 -6.36
C ASP A 261 23.24 4.78 -5.41
N LEU A 262 22.67 3.92 -4.57
CA LEU A 262 23.41 3.08 -3.60
C LEU A 262 23.74 1.69 -4.14
N LEU A 263 23.27 1.37 -5.36
CA LEU A 263 23.58 0.10 -6.00
C LEU A 263 25.05 0.07 -6.47
N PRO A 264 25.69 -1.10 -6.52
CA PRO A 264 27.04 -1.22 -7.06
C PRO A 264 27.09 -0.75 -8.53
N ASN A 265 27.97 0.21 -8.85
CA ASN A 265 28.13 0.80 -10.17
C ASN A 265 26.80 1.22 -10.83
N PRO A 266 26.06 2.16 -10.23
CA PRO A 266 24.70 2.47 -10.64
C PRO A 266 24.66 2.99 -12.09
N THR A 267 23.72 2.47 -12.87
CA THR A 267 23.46 2.94 -14.23
C THR A 267 22.76 4.31 -14.23
N ILE A 268 22.79 5.01 -15.36
CA ILE A 268 22.06 6.28 -15.51
C ILE A 268 20.55 6.07 -15.24
N ALA A 269 19.97 4.96 -15.67
CA ALA A 269 18.56 4.65 -15.40
C ALA A 269 18.26 4.54 -13.91
N GLN A 270 19.14 3.89 -13.14
CA GLN A 270 19.04 3.77 -11.67
C GLN A 270 19.20 5.13 -10.98
N LEU A 271 20.14 5.96 -11.45
CA LEU A 271 20.30 7.33 -10.95
C LEU A 271 19.08 8.21 -11.27
N VAL A 272 18.53 8.13 -12.49
CA VAL A 272 17.32 8.87 -12.89
C VAL A 272 16.12 8.45 -12.03
N ALA A 273 16.00 7.15 -11.71
CA ALA A 273 14.92 6.64 -10.87
C ALA A 273 14.90 7.29 -9.48
N THR A 274 16.05 7.64 -8.90
CA THR A 274 16.12 8.34 -7.60
C THR A 274 15.48 9.73 -7.63
N GLY A 275 15.12 10.24 -8.79
CA GLY A 275 14.29 11.42 -8.94
C GLY A 275 13.00 11.37 -8.08
N PHE A 276 12.48 10.17 -7.75
CA PHE A 276 11.39 9.97 -6.80
C PHE A 276 11.58 10.76 -5.50
N VAL A 277 12.78 10.74 -4.91
CA VAL A 277 13.09 11.41 -3.66
C VAL A 277 13.01 12.94 -3.79
N ARG A 278 13.06 13.46 -5.03
CA ARG A 278 13.08 14.89 -5.35
C ARG A 278 11.74 15.44 -5.86
N MET A 279 10.65 14.67 -5.75
CA MET A 279 9.34 15.10 -6.24
C MET A 279 8.63 16.12 -5.34
N ASN A 280 9.11 16.35 -4.11
CA ASN A 280 8.55 17.35 -3.21
C ASN A 280 8.58 18.77 -3.83
N PRO A 281 7.60 19.62 -3.53
CA PRO A 281 7.64 21.03 -3.86
C PRO A 281 8.84 21.70 -3.20
N THR A 282 9.45 22.67 -3.90
CA THR A 282 10.61 23.43 -3.42
C THR A 282 10.39 24.93 -3.61
N THR A 283 11.22 25.76 -2.96
CA THR A 283 11.10 27.21 -3.03
C THR A 283 12.46 27.90 -2.94
N ALA A 284 12.52 29.12 -3.45
CA ALA A 284 13.61 30.07 -3.18
C ALA A 284 13.06 31.43 -2.76
N GLU A 285 11.91 31.46 -2.09
CA GLU A 285 11.27 32.66 -1.60
C GLU A 285 12.17 33.42 -0.60
N GLY A 286 12.21 34.77 -0.70
CA GLY A 286 12.92 35.61 0.24
C GLY A 286 12.35 35.46 1.64
N GLY A 287 13.22 35.19 2.62
CA GLY A 287 12.81 34.91 4.00
C GLY A 287 12.53 33.45 4.32
N ALA A 288 12.55 32.56 3.33
CA ALA A 288 12.47 31.10 3.59
C ALA A 288 13.69 30.63 4.38
N ILE A 289 13.44 29.78 5.39
CA ILE A 289 14.48 29.28 6.28
C ILE A 289 14.95 27.88 5.80
N PRO A 290 16.22 27.71 5.38
CA PRO A 290 16.70 26.45 4.83
C PRO A 290 16.47 25.23 5.74
N ALA A 291 16.66 25.37 7.06
CA ALA A 291 16.45 24.29 8.02
C ALA A 291 14.96 23.87 8.12
N GLU A 292 14.04 24.83 8.01
CA GLU A 292 12.59 24.54 7.97
C GLU A 292 12.23 23.76 6.70
N PHE A 293 12.74 24.19 5.54
CA PHE A 293 12.48 23.48 4.27
C PHE A 293 13.15 22.10 4.23
N GLN A 294 14.32 21.93 4.84
CA GLN A 294 14.93 20.60 5.00
C GLN A 294 13.98 19.66 5.77
N ALA A 295 13.41 20.14 6.88
CA ALA A 295 12.44 19.34 7.65
C ALA A 295 11.16 19.06 6.84
N LYS A 296 10.59 20.07 6.15
CA LYS A 296 9.41 19.91 5.29
C LYS A 296 9.64 18.90 4.16
N ASN A 297 10.79 18.97 3.49
CA ASN A 297 11.18 18.05 2.43
C ASN A 297 11.25 16.60 2.97
N ASN A 298 11.84 16.40 4.14
CA ASN A 298 11.95 15.07 4.74
C ASN A 298 10.58 14.54 5.18
N PHE A 299 9.71 15.37 5.75
CA PHE A 299 8.32 14.97 6.07
C PHE A 299 7.56 14.54 4.81
N ASP A 300 7.65 15.34 3.76
CA ASP A 300 7.00 15.06 2.49
C ASP A 300 7.46 13.71 1.89
N ARG A 301 8.76 13.39 1.95
CA ARG A 301 9.32 12.11 1.47
C ARG A 301 8.79 10.92 2.24
N VAL A 302 8.75 11.01 3.57
CA VAL A 302 8.18 9.95 4.42
C VAL A 302 6.71 9.74 4.12
N GLU A 303 5.96 10.82 4.02
CA GLU A 303 4.50 10.77 3.78
C GLU A 303 4.19 10.23 2.39
N THR A 304 4.99 10.59 1.38
CA THR A 304 4.86 10.03 0.02
C THR A 304 5.23 8.56 -0.03
N LEU A 305 6.32 8.15 0.64
CA LEU A 305 6.66 6.74 0.74
C LEU A 305 5.49 5.95 1.37
N GLY A 306 4.90 6.47 2.44
CA GLY A 306 3.73 5.87 3.07
C GLY A 306 2.56 5.72 2.11
N THR A 307 2.18 6.79 1.44
CA THR A 307 0.99 6.79 0.57
C THR A 307 1.20 6.05 -0.75
N ALA A 308 2.31 6.30 -1.44
CA ALA A 308 2.56 5.73 -2.76
C ALA A 308 3.01 4.26 -2.73
N LEU A 309 3.84 3.85 -1.75
CA LEU A 309 4.41 2.51 -1.71
C LEU A 309 3.72 1.59 -0.70
N LEU A 310 3.32 2.11 0.45
CA LEU A 310 2.73 1.30 1.52
C LEU A 310 1.20 1.37 1.54
N GLY A 311 0.58 2.31 0.81
CA GLY A 311 -0.86 2.54 0.86
C GLY A 311 -1.34 2.99 2.25
N MET A 312 -0.48 3.65 3.02
CA MET A 312 -0.72 4.05 4.40
C MET A 312 -0.52 5.56 4.58
N SER A 313 -1.34 6.17 5.44
CA SER A 313 -1.15 7.56 5.84
C SER A 313 -0.19 7.63 7.03
N LEU A 314 1.03 8.10 6.83
CA LEU A 314 2.02 8.26 7.91
C LEU A 314 1.97 9.60 8.61
N THR A 315 1.29 10.60 8.04
CA THR A 315 1.25 12.00 8.52
C THR A 315 0.86 12.12 10.00
N CYS A 316 -0.10 11.30 10.47
CA CYS A 316 -0.52 11.33 11.87
C CYS A 316 0.62 10.96 12.82
N ALA A 317 1.51 10.04 12.41
CA ALA A 317 2.63 9.57 13.22
C ALA A 317 3.74 10.62 13.39
N ARG A 318 3.68 11.74 12.67
CA ARG A 318 4.59 12.88 12.88
C ARG A 318 4.43 13.52 14.27
N CYS A 319 3.20 13.59 14.80
CA CYS A 319 2.91 14.26 16.07
C CYS A 319 2.66 13.30 17.23
N HIS A 320 2.12 12.10 16.96
CA HIS A 320 1.78 11.08 17.96
C HIS A 320 1.76 9.71 17.31
N THR A 321 1.76 8.63 18.09
CA THR A 321 1.55 7.27 17.57
C THR A 321 0.27 7.21 16.73
N HIS A 322 0.34 6.57 15.56
CA HIS A 322 -0.80 6.50 14.63
C HIS A 322 -2.03 5.90 15.32
N LYS A 323 -3.22 6.49 15.09
CA LYS A 323 -4.41 6.14 15.84
C LYS A 323 -4.92 4.72 15.56
N TYR A 324 -4.85 4.28 14.30
CA TYR A 324 -5.43 3.03 13.83
C TYR A 324 -4.39 2.01 13.40
N ASP A 325 -3.31 2.47 12.82
CA ASP A 325 -2.23 1.64 12.30
C ASP A 325 -1.11 1.46 13.34
N PRO A 326 -0.41 0.32 13.37
CA PRO A 326 0.63 0.04 14.36
C PRO A 326 1.94 0.77 14.03
N ILE A 327 1.88 2.08 13.91
CA ILE A 327 3.01 2.95 13.56
C ILE A 327 3.27 3.92 14.72
N PRO A 328 4.23 3.60 15.60
CA PRO A 328 4.67 4.54 16.63
C PRO A 328 5.31 5.79 16.04
N GLN A 329 5.21 6.91 16.75
CA GLN A 329 5.89 8.15 16.36
C GLN A 329 7.39 7.95 16.13
N THR A 330 8.02 7.12 16.94
CA THR A 330 9.46 6.80 16.83
C THR A 330 9.80 6.17 15.47
N GLU A 331 8.94 5.32 14.91
CA GLU A 331 9.17 4.72 13.60
C GLU A 331 9.04 5.73 12.45
N TYR A 332 8.17 6.72 12.60
CA TYR A 332 8.09 7.84 11.64
C TYR A 332 9.44 8.56 11.55
N TYR A 333 10.05 8.93 12.68
CA TYR A 333 11.33 9.63 12.69
C TYR A 333 12.51 8.74 12.33
N ARG A 334 12.46 7.44 12.60
CA ARG A 334 13.43 6.48 12.08
C ARG A 334 13.39 6.41 10.56
N MET A 335 12.19 6.38 9.97
CA MET A 335 12.03 6.42 8.51
C MET A 335 12.52 7.75 7.93
N MET A 336 12.23 8.86 8.59
CA MET A 336 12.71 10.18 8.17
C MET A 336 14.24 10.26 8.14
N ALA A 337 14.93 9.53 9.02
CA ALA A 337 16.39 9.54 9.08
C ALA A 337 17.05 9.06 7.77
N PHE A 338 16.40 8.17 7.00
CA PHE A 338 16.89 7.74 5.69
C PHE A 338 16.97 8.91 4.68
N PHE A 339 16.12 9.90 4.82
CA PHE A 339 16.08 11.06 3.93
C PHE A 339 16.88 12.26 4.43
N ASN A 340 17.44 12.17 5.62
CA ASN A 340 18.21 13.30 6.22
C ASN A 340 19.63 13.41 5.69
N SER A 341 20.12 12.41 4.96
CA SER A 341 21.48 12.37 4.39
C SER A 341 21.51 12.61 2.88
N THR A 342 20.42 13.13 2.28
CA THR A 342 20.40 13.50 0.87
C THR A 342 21.33 14.67 0.59
N ALA A 343 22.05 14.63 -0.54
CA ALA A 343 23.05 15.62 -0.91
C ALA A 343 22.46 16.89 -1.53
N GLU A 344 21.16 16.96 -1.76
CA GLU A 344 20.53 18.12 -2.38
C GLU A 344 20.35 19.28 -1.39
N PRO A 345 20.41 20.54 -1.86
CA PRO A 345 20.04 21.69 -1.04
C PRO A 345 18.53 21.68 -0.72
N SER A 346 18.15 22.19 0.45
CA SER A 346 16.76 22.25 0.87
C SER A 346 15.90 23.22 0.06
N MET A 347 16.54 24.14 -0.69
CA MET A 347 15.89 25.17 -1.51
C MET A 347 16.47 25.14 -2.93
N ASP A 348 15.62 25.41 -3.94
CA ASP A 348 15.97 25.29 -5.36
C ASP A 348 16.76 26.50 -5.93
N GLY A 349 16.73 27.65 -5.26
CA GLY A 349 17.38 28.87 -5.74
C GLY A 349 16.77 29.42 -7.05
N ASN A 350 15.51 29.08 -7.37
CA ASN A 350 14.82 29.43 -8.62
C ASN A 350 15.55 28.93 -9.89
N LYS A 351 16.27 27.83 -9.78
CA LYS A 351 17.07 27.27 -10.88
C LYS A 351 16.33 26.10 -11.54
N TYR A 352 16.46 26.02 -12.86
CA TYR A 352 15.98 24.85 -13.61
C TYR A 352 16.68 23.55 -13.16
N GLU A 353 18.00 23.62 -12.96
CA GLU A 353 18.81 22.53 -12.41
C GLU A 353 19.34 22.95 -11.04
N PHE A 354 19.09 22.17 -10.01
CA PHE A 354 19.58 22.44 -8.65
C PHE A 354 19.97 21.13 -7.95
N GLY A 355 20.94 21.22 -7.03
CA GLY A 355 21.52 20.07 -6.33
C GLY A 355 22.38 19.19 -7.20
N PRO A 356 22.68 17.95 -6.80
CA PRO A 356 23.37 16.99 -7.65
C PRO A 356 22.59 16.74 -8.92
N THR A 357 23.24 16.90 -10.07
CA THR A 357 22.65 16.71 -11.39
C THR A 357 23.35 15.59 -12.13
N ILE A 358 22.63 14.91 -13.01
CA ILE A 358 23.15 13.89 -13.92
C ILE A 358 22.80 14.26 -15.37
N LYS A 359 23.62 13.81 -16.31
CA LYS A 359 23.28 13.87 -17.73
C LYS A 359 22.49 12.61 -18.07
N ALA A 360 21.27 12.78 -18.57
CA ALA A 360 20.41 11.69 -19.02
C ALA A 360 20.09 11.84 -20.51
N PRO A 361 19.81 10.76 -21.25
CA PRO A 361 19.30 10.83 -22.61
C PRO A 361 18.06 11.72 -22.70
N SER A 362 17.94 12.49 -23.79
CA SER A 362 16.92 13.53 -23.95
C SER A 362 15.55 13.00 -24.40
N ASP A 363 15.52 11.82 -25.02
CA ASP A 363 14.32 11.23 -25.62
C ASP A 363 14.44 9.71 -25.70
N ILE A 364 13.36 9.04 -26.12
CA ILE A 364 13.28 7.58 -26.19
C ILE A 364 14.35 7.00 -27.14
N ALA A 365 14.62 7.65 -28.28
CA ALA A 365 15.61 7.15 -29.24
C ALA A 365 17.03 7.21 -28.64
N ALA A 366 17.36 8.32 -27.98
CA ALA A 366 18.63 8.48 -27.27
C ALA A 366 18.78 7.46 -26.12
N TRP A 367 17.70 7.15 -25.38
CA TRP A 367 17.71 6.10 -24.38
C TRP A 367 17.97 4.72 -24.97
N ASN A 368 17.30 4.34 -26.05
CA ASN A 368 17.52 3.06 -26.72
C ASN A 368 18.98 2.91 -27.19
N THR A 369 19.50 3.95 -27.82
CA THR A 369 20.91 3.98 -28.24
C THR A 369 21.87 3.84 -27.05
N TRP A 370 21.60 4.54 -25.96
CA TRP A 370 22.39 4.44 -24.73
C TRP A 370 22.36 3.03 -24.14
N GLU A 371 21.20 2.40 -24.08
CA GLU A 371 21.03 1.03 -23.55
C GLU A 371 21.80 0.01 -24.39
N GLU A 372 21.71 0.11 -25.72
CA GLU A 372 22.49 -0.75 -26.64
C GLU A 372 24.00 -0.60 -26.44
N LEU A 373 24.48 0.65 -26.36
CA LEU A 373 25.89 0.93 -26.13
C LEU A 373 26.36 0.49 -24.75
N ASN A 374 25.54 0.70 -23.72
CA ASN A 374 25.85 0.27 -22.37
C ASN A 374 25.90 -1.25 -22.25
N ALA A 375 24.95 -1.97 -22.85
CA ALA A 375 24.96 -3.44 -22.87
C ALA A 375 26.23 -3.97 -23.60
N LYS A 376 26.61 -3.34 -24.71
CA LYS A 376 27.82 -3.68 -25.42
C LYS A 376 29.07 -3.38 -24.58
N HIS A 377 29.12 -2.24 -23.89
CA HIS A 377 30.23 -1.88 -23.02
C HIS A 377 30.39 -2.88 -21.86
N VAL A 378 29.28 -3.25 -21.17
CA VAL A 378 29.32 -4.25 -20.11
C VAL A 378 29.84 -5.59 -20.63
N SER A 379 29.33 -6.07 -21.77
CA SER A 379 29.79 -7.31 -22.37
C SER A 379 31.28 -7.30 -22.73
N LEU A 380 31.78 -6.17 -23.29
CA LEU A 380 33.21 -6.02 -23.60
C LEU A 380 34.07 -5.95 -22.35
N THR A 381 33.58 -5.32 -21.30
CA THR A 381 34.28 -5.25 -20.00
C THR A 381 34.43 -6.63 -19.38
N GLU A 382 33.35 -7.42 -19.36
CA GLU A 382 33.36 -8.80 -18.86
C GLU A 382 34.32 -9.69 -19.69
N GLN A 383 34.33 -9.52 -21.03
CA GLN A 383 35.23 -10.25 -21.91
C GLN A 383 36.69 -9.80 -21.71
N ALA A 384 36.94 -8.53 -21.43
CA ALA A 384 38.29 -8.00 -21.18
C ALA A 384 38.82 -8.45 -19.80
N GLU A 385 37.97 -8.63 -18.81
CA GLU A 385 38.34 -9.25 -17.55
C GLU A 385 38.78 -10.70 -17.73
N ALA A 386 38.10 -11.42 -18.65
CA ALA A 386 38.41 -12.81 -19.00
C ALA A 386 39.59 -12.91 -19.97
N ASN A 387 39.85 -11.88 -20.78
CA ASN A 387 40.91 -11.84 -21.79
C ASN A 387 41.56 -10.43 -21.91
N PRO A 388 42.79 -10.26 -21.39
CA PRO A 388 43.49 -8.96 -21.37
C PRO A 388 43.71 -8.29 -22.73
N GLU A 389 43.71 -9.04 -23.85
CA GLU A 389 43.87 -8.47 -25.20
C GLU A 389 42.66 -7.62 -25.64
N LEU A 390 41.51 -7.79 -25.02
CA LEU A 390 40.29 -7.02 -25.29
C LEU A 390 40.17 -5.74 -24.44
N LYS A 391 41.11 -5.50 -23.54
CA LYS A 391 41.05 -4.39 -22.57
C LYS A 391 40.97 -3.00 -23.22
N GLU A 392 41.64 -2.81 -24.35
CA GLU A 392 41.57 -1.55 -25.08
C GLU A 392 40.19 -1.28 -25.70
N GLN A 393 39.50 -2.32 -26.14
CA GLN A 393 38.13 -2.19 -26.73
C GLN A 393 37.08 -1.88 -25.67
N ALA A 394 37.25 -2.34 -24.43
CA ALA A 394 36.34 -2.04 -23.34
C ALA A 394 36.50 -0.62 -22.77
N ALA A 395 37.67 0.01 -23.00
CA ALA A 395 37.99 1.37 -22.53
C ALA A 395 37.54 2.49 -23.48
N MET A 396 37.16 2.15 -24.70
CA MET A 396 36.58 3.08 -25.69
C MET A 396 35.08 3.24 -25.54
#